data_46ef5b04582689eab4e8787f3b040f4c
#
_entry.id   46ef5b04582689eab4e8787f3b040f4c
#
_cell.length_a   1.000
_cell.length_b   1.000
_cell.length_c   1.000
_cell.angle_alpha   90.00
_cell.angle_beta   90.00
_cell.angle_gamma   90.00
#
_symmetry.space_group_name_H-M   'P 1'
#
loop_
_entity.id
_entity.type
_entity.pdbx_description
1 polymer ?
#
loop_
_entity_poly.entity_id
_entity_poly.type
_entity_poly.pdbx_seq_one_letter_code
_entity_poly.pdbx_strand_id
1 'polypeptide(L)'
;MTFKAFFIRSIVLTLSIVVLVVSFNVCMNEYGLFGDVSGKSIKIYGNERTSKYLLSFNYIPANFDGLLIGSSVSDNIDSKEFVGCRFYNASINGTTVAELKILVDNVLAKGDLKCVILSLYPILTESDEKRTTRMVPREYWGSLGSINTLDFYRRKILINMGKMYDYFDEYGRYDYNLRKAGRDSKRLIQKEAERMSPNEPIGINDRAYADLDSLLKAIRASGIKIFAYYHPIPQEYFVMYEQSYRTYKEKLNALFETPDVVWDYNTADFLDFRRDHTNYCDHVHLSRKGIEFITRDINRKLASQL
;
A
#
# COMPACT_ATOMS: atom_id res chain seq x y z
N MET A 1 -41.12 24.70 -30.21
CA MET A 1 -39.83 24.04 -30.53
C MET A 1 -40.17 22.66 -31.10
N THR A 2 -39.64 22.27 -32.26
CA THR A 2 -39.90 20.93 -32.82
C THR A 2 -39.16 19.87 -31.99
N PHE A 3 -39.71 18.66 -31.93
CA PHE A 3 -39.05 17.54 -31.22
C PHE A 3 -37.59 17.33 -31.68
N LYS A 4 -37.35 17.42 -32.96
CA LYS A 4 -35.98 17.32 -33.55
C LYS A 4 -35.05 18.41 -32.99
N ALA A 5 -35.50 19.65 -32.89
CA ALA A 5 -34.68 20.74 -32.36
C ALA A 5 -34.39 20.56 -30.86
N PHE A 6 -35.36 20.07 -30.09
CA PHE A 6 -35.18 19.74 -28.66
C PHE A 6 -34.13 18.62 -28.49
N PHE A 7 -34.28 17.55 -29.26
CA PHE A 7 -33.37 16.40 -29.18
C PHE A 7 -31.93 16.77 -29.51
N ILE A 8 -31.70 17.53 -30.62
CA ILE A 8 -30.37 17.99 -30.98
C ILE A 8 -29.75 18.88 -29.88
N ARG A 9 -30.52 19.83 -29.34
CA ARG A 9 -30.04 20.71 -28.27
C ARG A 9 -29.68 19.93 -27.00
N SER A 10 -30.47 18.93 -26.64
CA SER A 10 -30.18 18.05 -25.49
C SER A 10 -28.88 17.28 -25.68
N ILE A 11 -28.66 16.71 -26.86
CA ILE A 11 -27.39 16.02 -27.18
C ILE A 11 -26.20 16.99 -27.09
N VAL A 12 -26.32 18.16 -27.75
CA VAL A 12 -25.24 19.17 -27.71
C VAL A 12 -24.94 19.61 -26.29
N LEU A 13 -25.95 19.88 -25.49
CA LEU A 13 -25.75 20.23 -24.06
C LEU A 13 -25.06 19.13 -23.28
N THR A 14 -25.52 17.87 -23.44
CA THR A 14 -24.92 16.72 -22.77
C THR A 14 -23.45 16.54 -23.16
N LEU A 15 -23.14 16.60 -24.45
CA LEU A 15 -21.77 16.50 -24.93
C LEU A 15 -20.90 17.65 -24.41
N SER A 16 -21.43 18.88 -24.38
CA SER A 16 -20.72 20.04 -23.83
C SER A 16 -20.38 19.85 -22.34
N ILE A 17 -21.31 19.32 -21.56
CA ILE A 17 -21.08 19.02 -20.13
C ILE A 17 -20.01 17.94 -20.00
N VAL A 18 -20.06 16.85 -20.76
CA VAL A 18 -19.04 15.79 -20.76
C VAL A 18 -17.66 16.36 -21.08
N VAL A 19 -17.55 17.16 -22.14
CA VAL A 19 -16.28 17.79 -22.53
C VAL A 19 -15.75 18.70 -21.42
N LEU A 20 -16.61 19.51 -20.79
CA LEU A 20 -16.21 20.37 -19.68
C LEU A 20 -15.70 19.56 -18.48
N VAL A 21 -16.40 18.49 -18.08
CA VAL A 21 -16.00 17.61 -16.96
C VAL A 21 -14.67 16.93 -17.25
N VAL A 22 -14.51 16.36 -18.44
CA VAL A 22 -13.26 15.70 -18.85
C VAL A 22 -12.11 16.70 -18.87
N SER A 23 -12.30 17.85 -19.52
CA SER A 23 -11.27 18.91 -19.59
C SER A 23 -10.86 19.39 -18.21
N PHE A 24 -11.84 19.61 -17.32
CA PHE A 24 -11.57 19.98 -15.93
C PHE A 24 -10.69 18.93 -15.23
N ASN A 25 -11.04 17.65 -15.29
CA ASN A 25 -10.27 16.59 -14.63
C ASN A 25 -8.87 16.40 -15.24
N VAL A 26 -8.72 16.57 -16.56
CA VAL A 26 -7.40 16.57 -17.21
C VAL A 26 -6.54 17.74 -16.74
N CYS A 27 -7.12 18.95 -16.64
CA CYS A 27 -6.41 20.14 -16.15
C CYS A 27 -6.02 20.03 -14.67
N MET A 28 -6.93 19.55 -13.83
CA MET A 28 -6.66 19.37 -12.40
C MET A 28 -5.63 18.25 -12.14
N ASN A 29 -5.66 17.21 -12.94
CA ASN A 29 -4.69 16.10 -12.94
C ASN A 29 -4.40 15.53 -11.55
N GLU A 30 -5.43 15.32 -10.75
CA GLU A 30 -5.35 14.95 -9.33
C GLU A 30 -4.68 13.60 -9.07
N TYR A 31 -4.61 12.73 -10.07
CA TYR A 31 -3.92 11.45 -10.01
C TYR A 31 -2.59 11.46 -10.77
N GLY A 32 -2.18 12.60 -11.30
CA GLY A 32 -0.92 12.72 -12.03
C GLY A 32 -0.84 11.89 -13.30
N LEU A 33 -1.95 11.62 -13.97
CA LEU A 33 -2.00 10.74 -15.16
C LEU A 33 -1.51 11.40 -16.43
N PHE A 34 -1.57 12.74 -16.52
CA PHE A 34 -1.36 13.50 -17.74
C PHE A 34 -0.15 14.42 -17.64
N GLY A 35 0.61 14.50 -18.74
CA GLY A 35 1.75 15.39 -18.86
C GLY A 35 2.90 15.08 -17.88
N ASP A 36 3.79 16.06 -17.74
CA ASP A 36 4.89 15.96 -16.77
C ASP A 36 4.41 16.24 -15.35
N VAL A 37 4.71 15.31 -14.47
CA VAL A 37 4.36 15.35 -13.03
C VAL A 37 5.59 15.30 -12.13
N SER A 38 6.79 15.40 -12.71
CA SER A 38 8.05 15.39 -11.96
C SER A 38 8.08 16.55 -10.97
N GLY A 39 8.46 16.26 -9.73
CA GLY A 39 8.52 17.24 -8.65
C GLY A 39 7.16 17.70 -8.10
N LYS A 40 6.04 17.19 -8.61
CA LYS A 40 4.71 17.49 -8.03
C LYS A 40 4.51 16.73 -6.73
N SER A 41 3.67 17.28 -5.85
CA SER A 41 3.19 16.62 -4.63
C SER A 41 1.71 16.28 -4.82
N ILE A 42 1.37 14.99 -4.82
CA ILE A 42 -0.01 14.50 -5.00
C ILE A 42 -0.38 13.64 -3.80
N LYS A 43 -1.50 13.98 -3.15
CA LYS A 43 -2.06 13.26 -2.02
C LYS A 43 -3.28 12.43 -2.40
N ILE A 44 -3.56 11.43 -1.57
CA ILE A 44 -4.74 10.58 -1.69
C ILE A 44 -5.90 11.18 -0.89
N TYR A 45 -6.98 11.55 -1.56
CA TYR A 45 -8.21 12.02 -0.92
C TYR A 45 -9.38 11.03 -1.11
N GLY A 46 -9.30 10.16 -2.12
CA GLY A 46 -10.32 9.21 -2.47
C GLY A 46 -10.13 7.80 -1.88
N ASN A 47 -10.57 6.81 -2.64
CA ASN A 47 -10.34 5.42 -2.30
C ASN A 47 -8.85 5.07 -2.47
N GLU A 48 -8.24 4.49 -1.46
CA GLU A 48 -6.81 4.14 -1.43
C GLU A 48 -6.39 3.29 -2.62
N ARG A 49 -7.08 2.15 -2.86
CA ARG A 49 -6.74 1.21 -3.95
C ARG A 49 -6.79 1.89 -5.31
N THR A 50 -7.91 2.57 -5.61
CA THR A 50 -8.06 3.31 -6.85
C THR A 50 -6.99 4.38 -6.99
N SER A 51 -6.71 5.13 -5.92
CA SER A 51 -5.72 6.21 -5.97
C SER A 51 -4.31 5.68 -6.19
N LYS A 52 -3.84 4.70 -5.42
CA LYS A 52 -2.49 4.10 -5.59
C LYS A 52 -2.36 3.43 -6.96
N TYR A 53 -3.40 2.77 -7.46
CA TYR A 53 -3.44 2.24 -8.82
C TYR A 53 -3.28 3.34 -9.87
N LEU A 54 -4.01 4.45 -9.78
CA LEU A 54 -3.91 5.54 -10.75
C LEU A 54 -2.56 6.26 -10.66
N LEU A 55 -2.05 6.50 -9.45
CA LEU A 55 -0.73 7.12 -9.24
C LEU A 55 0.42 6.25 -9.78
N SER A 56 0.25 4.92 -9.85
CA SER A 56 1.28 4.01 -10.35
C SER A 56 1.56 4.14 -11.85
N PHE A 57 0.67 4.75 -12.63
CA PHE A 57 0.86 4.91 -14.08
C PHE A 57 1.88 5.99 -14.47
N ASN A 58 2.01 7.05 -13.67
CA ASN A 58 2.86 8.18 -14.05
C ASN A 58 3.46 8.92 -12.86
N TYR A 59 2.68 9.21 -11.79
CA TYR A 59 3.17 10.00 -10.65
C TYR A 59 4.28 9.27 -9.86
N ILE A 60 4.04 8.01 -9.49
CA ILE A 60 5.01 7.23 -8.73
C ILE A 60 6.31 7.05 -9.54
N PRO A 61 6.27 6.54 -10.80
CA PRO A 61 7.49 6.35 -11.57
C PRO A 61 8.25 7.65 -11.90
N ALA A 62 7.57 8.80 -11.96
CA ALA A 62 8.21 10.08 -12.24
C ALA A 62 8.90 10.71 -11.01
N ASN A 63 8.54 10.29 -9.79
CA ASN A 63 8.95 10.98 -8.57
C ASN A 63 9.69 10.11 -7.57
N PHE A 64 9.65 8.78 -7.70
CA PHE A 64 10.20 7.85 -6.71
C PHE A 64 11.02 6.76 -7.40
N ASP A 65 12.17 6.43 -6.80
CA ASP A 65 13.09 5.39 -7.24
C ASP A 65 13.16 4.21 -6.25
N GLY A 66 12.32 4.23 -5.22
CA GLY A 66 12.10 3.14 -4.27
C GLY A 66 10.61 2.90 -4.01
N LEU A 67 10.22 1.67 -3.75
CA LEU A 67 8.87 1.31 -3.32
C LEU A 67 8.89 0.56 -1.99
N LEU A 68 7.98 0.94 -1.09
CA LEU A 68 7.55 0.08 0.01
C LEU A 68 6.22 -0.55 -0.38
N ILE A 69 6.15 -1.88 -0.44
CA ILE A 69 4.94 -2.63 -0.79
C ILE A 69 4.57 -3.62 0.30
N GLY A 70 3.28 -3.87 0.47
CA GLY A 70 2.75 -4.79 1.47
C GLY A 70 1.28 -4.54 1.78
N SER A 71 0.81 -5.10 2.88
CA SER A 71 -0.55 -4.91 3.37
C SER A 71 -0.66 -3.72 4.34
N SER A 72 -1.79 -3.62 5.06
CA SER A 72 -2.04 -2.55 6.02
C SER A 72 -0.98 -2.40 7.11
N VAL A 73 -0.24 -3.45 7.43
CA VAL A 73 0.80 -3.41 8.49
C VAL A 73 2.00 -2.55 8.12
N SER A 74 2.26 -2.35 6.83
CA SER A 74 3.31 -1.47 6.32
C SER A 74 2.80 -0.14 5.78
N ASP A 75 1.50 0.00 5.60
CA ASP A 75 0.88 1.20 5.02
C ASP A 75 1.08 2.45 5.90
N ASN A 76 1.26 2.28 7.21
CA ASN A 76 1.54 3.36 8.14
C ASN A 76 3.03 3.68 8.36
N ILE A 77 3.95 2.97 7.67
CA ILE A 77 5.38 3.25 7.77
C ILE A 77 5.72 4.52 7.00
N ASP A 78 6.50 5.39 7.63
CA ASP A 78 6.93 6.65 7.02
C ASP A 78 8.07 6.42 6.04
N SER A 79 7.73 6.15 4.79
CA SER A 79 8.69 5.81 3.74
C SER A 79 9.59 6.98 3.33
N LYS A 80 9.24 8.22 3.65
CA LYS A 80 10.10 9.39 3.39
C LYS A 80 11.36 9.41 4.26
N GLU A 81 11.33 8.70 5.40
CA GLU A 81 12.46 8.59 6.31
C GLU A 81 13.47 7.52 5.86
N PHE A 82 13.18 6.72 4.83
CA PHE A 82 14.12 5.73 4.32
C PHE A 82 15.28 6.40 3.55
N VAL A 83 16.48 5.80 3.72
CA VAL A 83 17.71 6.28 3.08
C VAL A 83 18.01 5.52 1.78
N GLY A 84 18.84 6.14 0.93
CA GLY A 84 19.35 5.50 -0.30
C GLY A 84 18.48 5.66 -1.53
N CYS A 85 17.15 5.69 -1.36
CA CYS A 85 16.18 5.92 -2.42
C CYS A 85 15.07 6.87 -1.93
N ARG A 86 14.38 7.49 -2.87
CA ARG A 86 13.14 8.22 -2.58
C ARG A 86 11.97 7.24 -2.65
N PHE A 87 11.52 6.77 -1.50
CA PHE A 87 10.50 5.73 -1.41
C PHE A 87 9.08 6.28 -1.44
N TYR A 88 8.22 5.59 -2.18
CA TYR A 88 6.77 5.72 -2.08
C TYR A 88 6.18 4.53 -1.31
N ASN A 89 5.28 4.78 -0.36
CA ASN A 89 4.56 3.72 0.33
C ASN A 89 3.34 3.29 -0.52
N ALA A 90 3.55 2.22 -1.27
CA ALA A 90 2.54 1.61 -2.14
C ALA A 90 1.79 0.45 -1.46
N SER A 91 2.00 0.23 -0.15
CA SER A 91 1.23 -0.73 0.64
C SER A 91 -0.25 -0.36 0.68
N ILE A 92 -1.14 -1.34 0.78
CA ILE A 92 -2.59 -1.12 0.70
C ILE A 92 -3.30 -1.96 1.75
N ASN A 93 -4.26 -1.36 2.45
CA ASN A 93 -5.06 -2.07 3.44
C ASN A 93 -5.80 -3.28 2.84
N GLY A 94 -5.52 -4.48 3.38
CA GLY A 94 -6.13 -5.74 2.95
C GLY A 94 -5.86 -6.08 1.49
N THR A 95 -4.70 -5.72 0.97
CA THR A 95 -4.27 -6.04 -0.40
C THR A 95 -3.96 -7.53 -0.56
N THR A 96 -4.00 -7.99 -1.81
CA THR A 96 -3.49 -9.28 -2.24
C THR A 96 -2.20 -9.11 -3.02
N VAL A 97 -1.43 -10.18 -3.18
CA VAL A 97 -0.21 -10.16 -4.03
C VAL A 97 -0.55 -9.76 -5.47
N ALA A 98 -1.69 -10.23 -6.00
CA ALA A 98 -2.14 -9.88 -7.35
C ALA A 98 -2.33 -8.37 -7.53
N GLU A 99 -2.86 -7.66 -6.52
CA GLU A 99 -3.00 -6.20 -6.54
C GLU A 99 -1.64 -5.50 -6.49
N LEU A 100 -0.72 -5.98 -5.63
CA LEU A 100 0.65 -5.44 -5.58
C LEU A 100 1.37 -5.63 -6.91
N LYS A 101 1.18 -6.80 -7.55
CA LYS A 101 1.77 -7.06 -8.87
C LYS A 101 1.29 -6.07 -9.93
N ILE A 102 -0.02 -5.80 -10.02
CA ILE A 102 -0.57 -4.81 -10.95
C ILE A 102 0.08 -3.44 -10.74
N LEU A 103 0.22 -3.01 -9.47
CA LEU A 103 0.80 -1.72 -9.14
C LEU A 103 2.29 -1.66 -9.52
N VAL A 104 3.05 -2.69 -9.16
CA VAL A 104 4.49 -2.77 -9.46
C VAL A 104 4.71 -2.85 -10.97
N ASP A 105 3.96 -3.67 -11.71
CA ASP A 105 4.06 -3.77 -13.17
C ASP A 105 3.84 -2.40 -13.85
N ASN A 106 2.87 -1.60 -13.37
CA ASN A 106 2.66 -0.24 -13.90
C ASN A 106 3.87 0.66 -13.64
N VAL A 107 4.47 0.59 -12.45
CA VAL A 107 5.64 1.40 -12.11
C VAL A 107 6.86 0.94 -12.91
N LEU A 108 7.09 -0.36 -13.03
CA LEU A 108 8.20 -0.93 -13.82
C LEU A 108 8.12 -0.55 -15.30
N ALA A 109 6.92 -0.38 -15.84
CA ALA A 109 6.74 -0.01 -17.23
C ALA A 109 7.28 1.39 -17.60
N LYS A 110 7.48 2.27 -16.62
CA LYS A 110 7.87 3.68 -16.86
C LYS A 110 8.94 4.21 -15.89
N GLY A 111 9.10 3.58 -14.74
CA GLY A 111 9.95 4.07 -13.67
C GLY A 111 11.35 3.49 -13.72
N ASP A 112 12.25 4.18 -13.04
CA ASP A 112 13.66 3.80 -12.90
C ASP A 112 13.93 3.40 -11.45
N LEU A 113 13.21 2.34 -11.00
CA LEU A 113 13.30 1.85 -9.64
C LEU A 113 14.69 1.25 -9.37
N LYS A 114 15.25 1.57 -8.22
CA LYS A 114 16.52 1.03 -7.71
C LYS A 114 16.29 -0.09 -6.70
N CYS A 115 15.24 0.05 -5.89
CA CYS A 115 14.95 -0.92 -4.84
C CYS A 115 13.46 -1.02 -4.50
N VAL A 116 13.08 -2.19 -4.00
CA VAL A 116 11.75 -2.48 -3.44
C VAL A 116 11.92 -3.05 -2.05
N ILE A 117 11.15 -2.55 -1.09
CA ILE A 117 11.01 -3.14 0.25
C ILE A 117 9.65 -3.82 0.32
N LEU A 118 9.62 -5.13 0.54
CA LEU A 118 8.40 -5.93 0.69
C LEU A 118 8.15 -6.26 2.15
N SER A 119 7.01 -5.84 2.66
CA SER A 119 6.53 -6.24 3.99
C SER A 119 5.77 -7.56 3.91
N LEU A 120 6.29 -8.58 4.56
CA LEU A 120 5.69 -9.91 4.64
C LEU A 120 4.84 -10.05 5.90
N TYR A 121 3.57 -10.36 5.71
CA TYR A 121 2.63 -10.66 6.78
C TYR A 121 1.58 -11.67 6.27
N PRO A 122 1.09 -12.62 7.09
CA PRO A 122 0.24 -13.73 6.61
C PRO A 122 -0.93 -13.32 5.73
N ILE A 123 -1.65 -12.26 6.07
CA ILE A 123 -2.81 -11.78 5.31
C ILE A 123 -2.51 -11.50 3.83
N LEU A 124 -1.25 -11.23 3.49
CA LEU A 124 -0.84 -10.95 2.11
C LEU A 124 -0.99 -12.16 1.19
N THR A 125 -0.74 -13.36 1.74
CA THR A 125 -0.70 -14.62 1.00
C THR A 125 -1.80 -15.60 1.39
N GLU A 126 -2.66 -15.24 2.34
CA GLU A 126 -3.71 -16.11 2.87
C GLU A 126 -4.84 -16.37 1.85
N SER A 127 -5.12 -15.41 0.98
CA SER A 127 -6.25 -15.46 0.05
C SER A 127 -5.88 -14.83 -1.30
N ASP A 128 -6.46 -15.40 -2.36
CA ASP A 128 -6.45 -14.83 -3.72
C ASP A 128 -7.76 -14.10 -4.05
N GLU A 129 -8.63 -13.90 -3.05
CA GLU A 129 -9.92 -13.26 -3.27
C GLU A 129 -9.77 -12.03 -4.16
N LYS A 130 -10.57 -12.00 -5.22
CA LYS A 130 -10.55 -10.96 -6.27
C LYS A 130 -10.97 -9.60 -5.70
N ARG A 131 -10.12 -9.02 -4.85
CA ARG A 131 -10.25 -7.63 -4.41
C ARG A 131 -9.83 -6.64 -5.49
N THR A 132 -9.37 -7.15 -6.63
CA THR A 132 -8.87 -6.40 -7.80
C THR A 132 -9.91 -5.53 -8.51
N THR A 133 -11.15 -5.52 -8.08
CA THR A 133 -12.24 -4.78 -8.74
C THR A 133 -12.01 -3.27 -8.85
N ARG A 134 -11.01 -2.72 -8.13
CA ARG A 134 -10.65 -1.30 -8.13
C ARG A 134 -9.30 -1.00 -8.80
N MET A 135 -8.62 -2.02 -9.32
CA MET A 135 -7.39 -1.87 -10.11
C MET A 135 -7.63 -2.38 -11.53
N VAL A 136 -8.58 -1.78 -12.19
CA VAL A 136 -9.04 -2.17 -13.52
C VAL A 136 -9.04 -0.97 -14.47
N PRO A 137 -8.90 -1.18 -15.79
CA PRO A 137 -8.85 -0.10 -16.77
C PRO A 137 -10.04 0.89 -16.69
N ARG A 138 -11.20 0.43 -16.23
CA ARG A 138 -12.37 1.29 -16.01
C ARG A 138 -12.07 2.42 -15.00
N GLU A 139 -11.28 2.16 -13.95
CA GLU A 139 -10.94 3.21 -12.96
C GLU A 139 -10.03 4.28 -13.57
N TYR A 140 -9.14 3.91 -14.51
CA TYR A 140 -8.34 4.87 -15.25
C TYR A 140 -9.24 5.86 -16.03
N TRP A 141 -10.19 5.35 -16.81
CA TRP A 141 -11.14 6.19 -17.53
C TRP A 141 -12.12 6.90 -16.60
N GLY A 142 -12.47 6.29 -15.48
CA GLY A 142 -13.31 6.88 -14.44
C GLY A 142 -12.69 8.11 -13.77
N SER A 143 -11.38 8.27 -13.80
CA SER A 143 -10.69 9.48 -13.31
C SER A 143 -11.08 10.74 -14.08
N LEU A 144 -11.55 10.59 -15.33
CA LEU A 144 -11.99 11.69 -16.18
C LEU A 144 -13.39 12.22 -15.84
N GLY A 145 -14.16 11.53 -14.98
CA GLY A 145 -15.48 12.00 -14.57
C GLY A 145 -16.39 10.86 -14.12
N SER A 146 -16.20 10.36 -12.93
CA SER A 146 -17.05 9.35 -12.29
C SER A 146 -17.56 9.83 -10.94
N ILE A 147 -18.48 9.06 -10.34
CA ILE A 147 -18.93 9.30 -8.97
C ILE A 147 -17.78 9.21 -7.96
N ASN A 148 -16.79 8.34 -8.21
CA ASN A 148 -15.58 8.23 -7.39
C ASN A 148 -14.72 9.50 -7.47
N THR A 149 -14.62 10.11 -8.65
CA THR A 149 -13.91 11.39 -8.86
C THR A 149 -14.64 12.53 -8.16
N LEU A 150 -15.97 12.54 -8.19
CA LEU A 150 -16.77 13.52 -7.45
C LEU A 150 -16.58 13.37 -5.94
N ASP A 151 -16.60 12.13 -5.39
CA ASP A 151 -16.33 11.88 -3.97
C ASP A 151 -14.89 12.29 -3.58
N PHE A 152 -13.92 12.10 -4.45
CA PHE A 152 -12.55 12.57 -4.27
C PHE A 152 -12.53 14.10 -4.04
N TYR A 153 -13.15 14.90 -4.90
CA TYR A 153 -13.21 16.35 -4.73
C TYR A 153 -13.99 16.76 -3.47
N ARG A 154 -15.10 16.09 -3.19
CA ARG A 154 -15.86 16.33 -1.96
C ARG A 154 -14.98 16.12 -0.72
N ARG A 155 -14.22 15.03 -0.64
CA ARG A 155 -13.31 14.74 0.47
C ARG A 155 -12.19 15.77 0.55
N LYS A 156 -11.56 16.10 -0.57
CA LYS A 156 -10.51 17.14 -0.64
C LYS A 156 -11.00 18.46 -0.07
N ILE A 157 -12.20 18.91 -0.45
CA ILE A 157 -12.80 20.12 0.07
C ILE A 157 -13.03 20.01 1.58
N LEU A 158 -13.63 18.92 2.07
CA LEU A 158 -13.92 18.73 3.49
C LEU A 158 -12.65 18.66 4.35
N ILE A 159 -11.58 18.05 3.86
CA ILE A 159 -10.28 18.03 4.53
C ILE A 159 -9.68 19.43 4.58
N ASN A 160 -9.67 20.16 3.48
CA ASN A 160 -9.16 21.53 3.43
C ASN A 160 -9.95 22.49 4.32
N MET A 161 -11.24 22.21 4.56
CA MET A 161 -12.09 22.94 5.51
C MET A 161 -11.91 22.50 6.97
N GLY A 162 -11.05 21.53 7.26
CA GLY A 162 -10.90 20.95 8.60
C GLY A 162 -12.09 20.11 9.08
N LYS A 163 -13.01 19.71 8.18
CA LYS A 163 -14.21 18.92 8.51
C LYS A 163 -14.00 17.41 8.39
N MET A 164 -12.87 16.98 7.84
CA MET A 164 -12.43 15.59 7.77
C MET A 164 -10.93 15.49 8.08
N TYR A 165 -10.51 14.37 8.65
CA TYR A 165 -9.09 14.10 8.87
C TYR A 165 -8.39 13.76 7.54
N ASP A 166 -7.17 14.29 7.38
CA ASP A 166 -6.24 13.91 6.32
C ASP A 166 -5.38 12.74 6.81
N TYR A 167 -5.65 11.54 6.29
CA TYR A 167 -4.94 10.33 6.71
C TYR A 167 -3.73 10.00 5.84
N PHE A 168 -3.62 10.60 4.64
CA PHE A 168 -2.55 10.28 3.70
C PHE A 168 -1.58 11.44 3.56
N ASP A 169 -0.29 11.10 3.48
CA ASP A 169 0.71 12.05 3.02
C ASP A 169 1.01 11.90 1.52
N GLU A 170 1.92 12.75 1.00
CA GLU A 170 2.36 12.76 -0.40
C GLU A 170 3.29 11.59 -0.75
N TYR A 171 3.76 10.83 0.24
CA TYR A 171 4.55 9.62 0.09
C TYR A 171 3.70 8.35 0.13
N GLY A 172 2.37 8.50 0.18
CA GLY A 172 1.42 7.39 0.14
C GLY A 172 1.17 6.69 1.49
N ARG A 173 1.78 7.17 2.58
CA ARG A 173 1.57 6.62 3.92
C ARG A 173 0.15 6.91 4.42
N TYR A 174 -0.47 5.91 5.06
CA TYR A 174 -1.73 6.05 5.78
C TYR A 174 -1.51 6.15 7.30
N ASP A 175 -1.88 7.24 7.94
CA ASP A 175 -1.68 7.44 9.38
C ASP A 175 -2.69 6.67 10.23
N TYR A 176 -2.37 5.41 10.53
CA TYR A 176 -3.17 4.59 11.48
C TYR A 176 -3.15 5.15 12.90
N ASN A 177 -2.10 5.84 13.31
CA ASN A 177 -2.03 6.43 14.65
C ASN A 177 -3.09 7.51 14.84
N LEU A 178 -3.34 8.32 13.81
CA LEU A 178 -4.44 9.29 13.81
C LEU A 178 -5.79 8.59 13.82
N ARG A 179 -5.98 7.54 12.98
CA ARG A 179 -7.24 6.78 12.90
C ARG A 179 -7.53 5.97 14.16
N LYS A 180 -6.50 5.46 14.84
CA LYS A 180 -6.60 4.56 16.00
C LYS A 180 -6.34 5.28 17.32
N ALA A 181 -6.25 6.61 17.31
CA ALA A 181 -5.98 7.41 18.51
C ALA A 181 -6.91 7.04 19.67
N GLY A 182 -6.35 6.94 20.87
CA GLY A 182 -7.09 6.61 22.09
C GLY A 182 -7.46 5.13 22.28
N ARG A 183 -7.01 4.22 21.40
CA ARG A 183 -7.23 2.78 21.57
C ARG A 183 -6.23 2.19 22.56
N ASP A 184 -6.71 1.23 23.35
CA ASP A 184 -5.88 0.41 24.25
C ASP A 184 -5.32 -0.79 23.48
N SER A 185 -4.09 -0.65 22.97
CA SER A 185 -3.43 -1.70 22.17
C SER A 185 -3.23 -2.98 22.99
N LYS A 186 -2.86 -2.87 24.28
CA LYS A 186 -2.68 -4.04 25.16
C LYS A 186 -3.96 -4.88 25.23
N ARG A 187 -5.09 -4.24 25.50
CA ARG A 187 -6.39 -4.92 25.57
C ARG A 187 -6.77 -5.55 24.23
N LEU A 188 -6.49 -4.85 23.11
CA LEU A 188 -6.80 -5.36 21.76
C LEU A 188 -5.93 -6.58 21.42
N ILE A 189 -4.65 -6.54 21.76
CA ILE A 189 -3.71 -7.65 21.57
C ILE A 189 -4.17 -8.87 22.37
N GLN A 190 -4.45 -8.69 23.65
CA GLN A 190 -4.91 -9.78 24.52
C GLN A 190 -6.22 -10.40 24.00
N LYS A 191 -7.21 -9.58 23.68
CA LYS A 191 -8.50 -10.03 23.15
C LYS A 191 -8.35 -10.83 21.86
N GLU A 192 -7.42 -10.47 21.00
CA GLU A 192 -7.21 -11.17 19.75
C GLU A 192 -6.47 -12.49 20.00
N ALA A 193 -5.44 -12.50 20.86
CA ALA A 193 -4.75 -13.72 21.25
C ALA A 193 -5.72 -14.77 21.86
N GLU A 194 -6.69 -14.33 22.69
CA GLU A 194 -7.73 -15.19 23.26
C GLU A 194 -8.66 -15.85 22.22
N ARG A 195 -8.75 -15.28 21.02
CA ARG A 195 -9.58 -15.82 19.93
C ARG A 195 -8.86 -16.83 19.06
N MET A 196 -7.53 -16.87 19.16
CA MET A 196 -6.72 -17.72 18.31
C MET A 196 -6.68 -19.16 18.87
N SER A 197 -6.73 -20.13 17.97
CA SER A 197 -6.46 -21.53 18.32
C SER A 197 -4.95 -21.78 18.31
N PRO A 198 -4.39 -22.46 19.33
CA PRO A 198 -2.97 -22.78 19.33
C PRO A 198 -2.57 -23.59 18.09
N ASN A 199 -1.49 -23.16 17.42
CA ASN A 199 -0.94 -23.79 16.23
C ASN A 199 -1.92 -23.90 15.04
N GLU A 200 -2.91 -23.02 14.96
CA GLU A 200 -3.75 -22.92 13.78
C GLU A 200 -2.85 -22.69 12.52
N PRO A 201 -3.04 -23.47 11.45
CA PRO A 201 -2.19 -23.33 10.27
C PRO A 201 -2.32 -21.94 9.64
N ILE A 202 -1.19 -21.30 9.39
CA ILE A 202 -1.17 -20.11 8.54
C ILE A 202 -1.28 -20.58 7.08
N GLY A 203 -2.42 -20.31 6.48
CA GLY A 203 -2.68 -20.67 5.09
C GLY A 203 -1.80 -19.86 4.13
N ILE A 204 -1.27 -20.53 3.11
CA ILE A 204 -0.72 -19.87 1.93
C ILE A 204 -1.53 -20.37 0.74
N ASN A 205 -2.25 -19.47 0.11
CA ASN A 205 -2.98 -19.75 -1.11
C ASN A 205 -1.98 -19.99 -2.26
N ASP A 206 -2.14 -21.07 -3.02
CA ASP A 206 -1.19 -21.45 -4.08
C ASP A 206 -1.09 -20.40 -5.18
N ARG A 207 -2.19 -19.73 -5.50
CA ARG A 207 -2.19 -18.66 -6.49
C ARG A 207 -1.49 -17.42 -5.96
N ALA A 208 -1.74 -17.03 -4.72
CA ALA A 208 -1.03 -15.91 -4.08
C ALA A 208 0.48 -16.19 -4.00
N TYR A 209 0.86 -17.44 -3.75
CA TYR A 209 2.27 -17.87 -3.77
C TYR A 209 2.89 -17.76 -5.17
N ALA A 210 2.19 -18.22 -6.21
CA ALA A 210 2.65 -18.11 -7.60
C ALA A 210 2.72 -16.65 -8.08
N ASP A 211 1.76 -15.82 -7.67
CA ASP A 211 1.76 -14.39 -7.97
C ASP A 211 2.94 -13.68 -7.28
N LEU A 212 3.30 -14.07 -6.04
CA LEU A 212 4.46 -13.55 -5.33
C LEU A 212 5.77 -13.95 -6.01
N ASP A 213 5.92 -15.21 -6.39
CA ASP A 213 7.06 -15.69 -7.18
C ASP A 213 7.21 -14.90 -8.50
N SER A 214 6.10 -14.73 -9.22
CA SER A 214 6.07 -13.94 -10.46
C SER A 214 6.43 -12.48 -10.24
N LEU A 215 5.96 -11.86 -9.16
CA LEU A 215 6.28 -10.49 -8.79
C LEU A 215 7.79 -10.33 -8.50
N LEU A 216 8.36 -11.20 -7.67
CA LEU A 216 9.79 -11.16 -7.33
C LEU A 216 10.67 -11.37 -8.58
N LYS A 217 10.29 -12.31 -9.46
CA LYS A 217 10.98 -12.53 -10.75
C LYS A 217 10.94 -11.29 -11.65
N ALA A 218 9.80 -10.61 -11.74
CA ALA A 218 9.68 -9.40 -12.55
C ALA A 218 10.57 -8.27 -12.02
N ILE A 219 10.62 -8.08 -10.69
CA ILE A 219 11.49 -7.08 -10.05
C ILE A 219 12.97 -7.40 -10.31
N ARG A 220 13.40 -8.67 -10.13
CA ARG A 220 14.79 -9.11 -10.41
C ARG A 220 15.17 -8.93 -11.87
N ALA A 221 14.28 -9.32 -12.79
CA ALA A 221 14.51 -9.19 -14.24
C ALA A 221 14.73 -7.73 -14.66
N SER A 222 14.22 -6.77 -13.88
CA SER A 222 14.45 -5.33 -14.07
C SER A 222 15.74 -4.82 -13.39
N GLY A 223 16.55 -5.68 -12.79
CA GLY A 223 17.80 -5.32 -12.10
C GLY A 223 17.60 -4.59 -10.77
N ILE A 224 16.42 -4.63 -10.19
CA ILE A 224 16.04 -3.91 -8.99
C ILE A 224 16.39 -4.73 -7.74
N LYS A 225 16.99 -4.08 -6.72
CA LYS A 225 17.29 -4.73 -5.45
C LYS A 225 16.01 -5.03 -4.66
N ILE A 226 15.91 -6.24 -4.14
CA ILE A 226 14.78 -6.68 -3.31
C ILE A 226 15.24 -6.76 -1.85
N PHE A 227 14.56 -6.01 -1.01
CA PHE A 227 14.58 -6.15 0.43
C PHE A 227 13.22 -6.62 0.90
N ALA A 228 13.16 -7.57 1.81
CA ALA A 228 11.92 -7.99 2.42
C ALA A 228 12.06 -8.03 3.94
N TYR A 229 10.97 -7.86 4.65
CA TYR A 229 10.97 -8.06 6.08
C TYR A 229 9.67 -8.71 6.56
N TYR A 230 9.80 -9.63 7.51
CA TYR A 230 8.68 -10.15 8.25
C TYR A 230 8.26 -9.14 9.31
N HIS A 231 7.02 -8.64 9.18
CA HIS A 231 6.45 -7.65 10.09
C HIS A 231 6.46 -8.16 11.54
N PRO A 232 6.85 -7.34 12.54
CA PRO A 232 6.87 -7.75 13.93
C PRO A 232 5.45 -8.02 14.44
N ILE A 233 5.27 -9.19 15.03
CA ILE A 233 4.01 -9.68 15.57
C ILE A 233 4.05 -9.56 17.09
N PRO A 234 3.01 -9.01 17.77
CA PRO A 234 2.93 -9.00 19.22
C PRO A 234 3.20 -10.37 19.81
N GLN A 235 3.98 -10.44 20.90
CA GLN A 235 4.46 -11.71 21.46
C GLN A 235 3.31 -12.64 21.84
N GLU A 236 2.20 -12.12 22.33
CA GLU A 236 1.01 -12.88 22.69
C GLU A 236 0.45 -13.67 21.51
N TYR A 237 0.48 -13.08 20.31
CA TYR A 237 0.07 -13.76 19.07
C TYR A 237 1.10 -14.76 18.64
N PHE A 238 2.36 -14.34 18.64
CA PHE A 238 3.45 -15.14 18.12
C PHE A 238 3.52 -16.51 18.80
N VAL A 239 3.36 -16.55 20.13
CA VAL A 239 3.39 -17.83 20.88
C VAL A 239 2.24 -18.76 20.53
N MET A 240 1.10 -18.21 20.06
CA MET A 240 -0.07 -19.01 19.69
C MET A 240 0.13 -19.78 18.41
N TYR A 241 0.95 -19.28 17.48
CA TYR A 241 1.17 -19.93 16.18
C TYR A 241 2.65 -19.99 15.75
N GLU A 242 3.56 -20.05 16.71
CA GLU A 242 5.01 -20.04 16.43
C GLU A 242 5.41 -21.14 15.44
N GLN A 243 4.91 -22.36 15.59
CA GLN A 243 5.21 -23.48 14.70
C GLN A 243 4.65 -23.25 13.30
N SER A 244 3.38 -22.81 13.20
CA SER A 244 2.75 -22.50 11.90
C SER A 244 3.47 -21.35 11.19
N TYR A 245 3.91 -20.34 11.97
CA TYR A 245 4.68 -19.22 11.44
C TYR A 245 6.06 -19.63 10.94
N ARG A 246 6.70 -20.58 11.59
CA ARG A 246 7.98 -21.17 11.12
C ARG A 246 7.79 -21.80 9.74
N THR A 247 6.81 -22.69 9.60
CA THR A 247 6.47 -23.33 8.33
C THR A 247 6.10 -22.33 7.25
N TYR A 248 5.33 -21.28 7.60
CA TYR A 248 5.02 -20.17 6.71
C TYR A 248 6.28 -19.47 6.20
N LYS A 249 7.22 -19.13 7.09
CA LYS A 249 8.48 -18.48 6.70
C LYS A 249 9.34 -19.38 5.83
N GLU A 250 9.48 -20.65 6.17
CA GLU A 250 10.25 -21.61 5.38
C GLU A 250 9.73 -21.66 3.93
N LYS A 251 8.41 -21.72 3.76
CA LYS A 251 7.78 -21.73 2.43
C LYS A 251 8.02 -20.42 1.67
N LEU A 252 7.89 -19.26 2.32
CA LEU A 252 8.11 -17.97 1.65
C LEU A 252 9.60 -17.71 1.37
N ASN A 253 10.49 -18.09 2.28
CA ASN A 253 11.93 -17.90 2.10
C ASN A 253 12.46 -18.64 0.87
N ALA A 254 11.82 -19.73 0.44
CA ALA A 254 12.17 -20.43 -0.79
C ALA A 254 11.99 -19.60 -2.07
N LEU A 255 11.27 -18.47 -2.02
CA LEU A 255 11.09 -17.56 -3.14
C LEU A 255 12.21 -16.52 -3.28
N PHE A 256 13.01 -16.33 -2.22
CA PHE A 256 14.09 -15.35 -2.20
C PHE A 256 15.42 -16.00 -2.59
N GLU A 257 16.14 -15.31 -3.46
CA GLU A 257 17.41 -15.78 -4.04
C GLU A 257 18.50 -14.74 -3.82
N THR A 258 19.76 -15.11 -3.84
CA THR A 258 20.85 -14.13 -3.82
C THR A 258 20.77 -13.25 -5.09
N PRO A 259 20.80 -11.91 -4.99
CA PRO A 259 21.20 -11.09 -3.83
C PRO A 259 20.04 -10.52 -2.98
N ASP A 260 18.83 -11.10 -3.01
CA ASP A 260 17.72 -10.61 -2.19
C ASP A 260 18.07 -10.67 -0.69
N VAL A 261 17.53 -9.74 0.07
CA VAL A 261 17.76 -9.67 1.52
C VAL A 261 16.45 -9.75 2.27
N VAL A 262 16.36 -10.67 3.24
CA VAL A 262 15.17 -10.86 4.07
C VAL A 262 15.50 -10.67 5.54
N TRP A 263 14.79 -9.77 6.21
CA TRP A 263 14.91 -9.50 7.64
C TRP A 263 13.72 -10.08 8.40
N ASP A 264 13.96 -10.60 9.59
CA ASP A 264 12.88 -11.15 10.43
C ASP A 264 12.82 -10.39 11.77
N TYR A 265 11.75 -9.64 11.98
CA TYR A 265 11.49 -8.95 13.24
C TYR A 265 10.77 -9.82 14.28
N ASN A 266 10.67 -11.13 14.04
CA ASN A 266 10.06 -12.09 14.97
C ASN A 266 11.08 -13.05 15.59
N THR A 267 12.37 -12.74 15.49
CA THR A 267 13.45 -13.47 16.18
C THR A 267 13.55 -13.08 17.66
N ALA A 268 14.39 -13.82 18.40
CA ALA A 268 14.65 -13.54 19.81
C ALA A 268 15.22 -12.12 20.04
N ASP A 269 16.00 -11.60 19.11
CA ASP A 269 16.61 -10.26 19.20
C ASP A 269 15.57 -9.13 19.29
N PHE A 270 14.35 -9.38 18.81
CA PHE A 270 13.24 -8.41 18.83
C PHE A 270 12.16 -8.76 19.87
N LEU A 271 12.46 -9.66 20.83
CA LEU A 271 11.48 -10.09 21.82
C LEU A 271 10.97 -8.94 22.68
N ASP A 272 11.87 -8.08 23.17
CA ASP A 272 11.49 -6.93 23.99
C ASP A 272 10.63 -5.94 23.22
N PHE A 273 10.96 -5.72 21.94
CA PHE A 273 10.13 -4.90 21.04
C PHE A 273 8.71 -5.47 20.91
N ARG A 274 8.58 -6.78 20.69
CA ARG A 274 7.29 -7.46 20.49
C ARG A 274 6.45 -7.56 21.76
N ARG A 275 7.07 -7.56 22.94
CA ARG A 275 6.40 -7.54 24.25
C ARG A 275 5.90 -6.16 24.67
N ASP A 276 6.50 -5.11 24.13
CA ASP A 276 6.11 -3.75 24.46
C ASP A 276 4.88 -3.31 23.65
N HIS A 277 3.71 -3.39 24.27
CA HIS A 277 2.44 -3.01 23.63
C HIS A 277 2.40 -1.56 23.16
N THR A 278 3.26 -0.67 23.70
CA THR A 278 3.34 0.72 23.25
C THR A 278 3.92 0.86 21.85
N ASN A 279 4.54 -0.19 21.31
CA ASN A 279 5.00 -0.26 19.93
C ASN A 279 3.86 -0.49 18.92
N TYR A 280 2.63 -0.73 19.41
CA TYR A 280 1.45 -0.98 18.57
C TYR A 280 0.34 0.02 18.86
N CYS A 281 -0.42 0.42 17.85
CA CYS A 281 -1.61 1.27 17.99
C CYS A 281 -2.93 0.48 18.01
N ASP A 282 -2.88 -0.79 17.66
CA ASP A 282 -3.94 -1.78 17.86
C ASP A 282 -3.32 -3.18 17.97
N HIS A 283 -4.03 -4.23 17.56
CA HIS A 283 -3.55 -5.61 17.69
C HIS A 283 -2.43 -6.00 16.71
N VAL A 284 -2.13 -5.19 15.69
CA VAL A 284 -1.15 -5.53 14.66
C VAL A 284 -0.40 -4.34 14.08
N HIS A 285 -1.04 -3.17 13.98
CA HIS A 285 -0.42 -2.00 13.38
C HIS A 285 0.53 -1.32 14.37
N LEU A 286 1.70 -0.92 13.88
CA LEU A 286 2.69 -0.23 14.69
C LEU A 286 2.21 1.16 15.11
N SER A 287 2.51 1.52 16.35
CA SER A 287 2.41 2.89 16.85
C SER A 287 3.52 3.76 16.23
N ARG A 288 3.45 5.08 16.45
CA ARG A 288 4.54 5.99 16.06
C ARG A 288 5.89 5.52 16.60
N LYS A 289 5.96 5.12 17.88
CA LYS A 289 7.17 4.56 18.51
C LYS A 289 7.67 3.30 17.80
N GLY A 290 6.76 2.37 17.48
CA GLY A 290 7.10 1.14 16.75
C GLY A 290 7.58 1.43 15.33
N ILE A 291 6.95 2.36 14.62
CA ILE A 291 7.36 2.81 13.28
C ILE A 291 8.77 3.39 13.31
N GLU A 292 9.04 4.32 14.23
CA GLU A 292 10.35 4.95 14.38
C GLU A 292 11.47 3.92 14.63
N PHE A 293 11.20 2.91 15.46
CA PHE A 293 12.14 1.82 15.71
C PHE A 293 12.43 1.02 14.43
N ILE A 294 11.39 0.54 13.75
CA ILE A 294 11.52 -0.29 12.54
C ILE A 294 12.18 0.51 11.41
N THR A 295 11.77 1.75 11.19
CA THR A 295 12.37 2.62 10.16
C THR A 295 13.84 2.85 10.42
N ARG A 296 14.24 3.11 11.66
CA ARG A 296 15.67 3.28 12.03
C ARG A 296 16.48 2.01 11.79
N ASP A 297 15.92 0.84 12.12
CA ASP A 297 16.60 -0.44 11.91
C ASP A 297 16.72 -0.78 10.43
N ILE A 298 15.66 -0.58 9.64
CA ILE A 298 15.69 -0.74 8.18
C ILE A 298 16.75 0.20 7.58
N ASN A 299 16.77 1.48 7.96
CA ASN A 299 17.75 2.44 7.46
C ASN A 299 19.21 2.02 7.74
N ARG A 300 19.48 1.52 8.96
CA ARG A 300 20.80 1.00 9.30
C ARG A 300 21.22 -0.16 8.38
N LYS A 301 20.28 -1.04 8.06
CA LYS A 301 20.51 -2.19 7.20
C LYS A 301 20.61 -1.79 5.72
N LEU A 302 19.80 -0.86 5.24
CA LEU A 302 19.88 -0.32 3.87
C LEU A 302 21.20 0.39 3.61
N ALA A 303 21.69 1.20 4.56
CA ALA A 303 22.94 1.94 4.43
C ALA A 303 24.17 1.05 4.21
N SER A 304 24.09 -0.24 4.56
CA SER A 304 25.15 -1.21 4.32
C SER A 304 25.00 -1.99 2.99
N GLN A 305 23.87 -1.78 2.26
CA GLN A 305 23.46 -2.58 1.11
C GLN A 305 23.25 -1.75 -0.17
N LEU A 306 22.94 -0.46 -0.03
CA LEU A 306 22.74 0.51 -1.12
C LEU A 306 23.99 1.36 -1.35
#